data_103e7e78637cd4326f425624dd44fd4c
#
_entry.id   103e7e78637cd4326f425624dd44fd4c
#
_cell.length_a   1.000
_cell.length_b   1.000
_cell.length_c   1.000
_cell.angle_alpha   90.00
_cell.angle_beta   90.00
_cell.angle_gamma   90.00
#
_symmetry.space_group_name_H-M   'P 1'
#
loop_
_entity.id
_entity.type
_entity.pdbx_description
1 polymer ?
#
loop_
_entity_poly.entity_id
_entity_poly.type
_entity_poly.pdbx_seq_one_letter_code
_entity_poly.pdbx_strand_id
1 'polypeptide(L)'
;MLTRQEGYFKGYHISRGNWISMLLDGTVAMKEIQSLMDESFLVTSKKYRKPKERPPKEWLIPANPKYYDVLHAFDKKGEIDWKQGNGILIGDTVFMYAAAPISAILYKCTVTKTNIPYDYSENGLTIKSLMKIKLLKRYEPDDFTFELLKEDYGIYAVRGPRYVPNSLSEALK
;
A
#
# COMPACT_ATOMS: atom_id res chain seq x y z
N MET A 1 29.86 -0.30 20.30
CA MET A 1 29.92 -1.23 19.15
C MET A 1 30.08 -2.63 19.72
N LEU A 2 29.09 -3.53 19.51
CA LEU A 2 29.07 -4.88 20.10
C LEU A 2 30.33 -5.71 19.81
N THR A 3 30.91 -5.59 18.62
CA THR A 3 32.12 -6.33 18.20
C THR A 3 33.40 -6.00 18.98
N ARG A 4 33.33 -5.13 20.01
CA ARG A 4 34.44 -4.86 20.97
C ARG A 4 34.25 -5.58 22.30
N GLN A 5 33.14 -6.28 22.48
CA GLN A 5 32.84 -7.06 23.67
C GLN A 5 33.27 -8.51 23.45
N GLU A 6 33.62 -9.19 24.52
CA GLU A 6 33.98 -10.61 24.50
C GLU A 6 32.79 -11.45 24.02
N GLY A 7 33.05 -12.45 23.20
CA GLY A 7 32.01 -13.31 22.61
C GLY A 7 31.35 -12.78 21.34
N TYR A 8 31.70 -11.56 20.89
CA TYR A 8 31.15 -10.96 19.67
C TYR A 8 32.22 -10.73 18.59
N PHE A 9 31.90 -11.10 17.37
CA PHE A 9 32.77 -10.98 16.23
C PHE A 9 32.04 -10.34 15.05
N LYS A 10 32.82 -9.81 14.12
CA LYS A 10 32.31 -9.37 12.83
C LYS A 10 31.76 -10.58 12.07
N GLY A 11 30.63 -10.43 11.38
CA GLY A 11 29.99 -11.52 10.62
C GLY A 11 30.97 -12.22 9.69
N TYR A 12 31.04 -13.55 9.77
CA TYR A 12 31.94 -14.38 8.98
C TYR A 12 31.45 -14.46 7.53
N HIS A 13 32.36 -14.28 6.57
CA HIS A 13 32.06 -14.24 5.13
C HIS A 13 31.00 -13.24 4.65
N ILE A 14 30.62 -12.28 5.48
CA ILE A 14 29.64 -11.26 5.11
C ILE A 14 30.35 -9.89 5.03
N SER A 15 30.55 -9.42 3.79
CA SER A 15 31.27 -8.15 3.54
C SER A 15 30.38 -6.91 3.63
N ARG A 16 29.05 -7.08 3.61
CA ARG A 16 28.08 -5.97 3.62
C ARG A 16 27.07 -6.13 4.73
N GLY A 17 26.73 -5.02 5.40
CA GLY A 17 25.71 -4.96 6.44
C GLY A 17 26.26 -5.04 7.86
N ASN A 18 25.38 -4.97 8.83
CA ASN A 18 25.67 -4.96 10.28
C ASN A 18 25.50 -6.35 10.89
N TRP A 19 26.12 -7.37 10.28
CA TRP A 19 26.06 -8.73 10.78
C TRP A 19 27.14 -8.96 11.85
N ILE A 20 26.74 -9.65 12.91
CA ILE A 20 27.63 -10.08 14.00
C ILE A 20 27.55 -11.59 14.16
N SER A 21 28.65 -12.21 14.57
CA SER A 21 28.71 -13.58 15.06
C SER A 21 28.87 -13.57 16.57
N MET A 22 28.19 -14.48 17.27
CA MET A 22 28.23 -14.63 18.71
C MET A 22 28.67 -16.02 19.09
N LEU A 23 29.46 -16.13 20.16
CA LEU A 23 29.77 -17.45 20.76
C LEU A 23 28.56 -17.99 21.52
N LEU A 24 28.33 -19.28 21.40
CA LEU A 24 27.27 -20.00 22.11
C LEU A 24 27.83 -20.92 23.22
N ASP A 25 29.02 -20.60 23.70
CA ASP A 25 29.75 -21.37 24.70
C ASP A 25 29.48 -20.91 26.16
N GLY A 26 28.56 -19.96 26.31
CA GLY A 26 28.22 -19.37 27.61
C GLY A 26 28.91 -18.01 27.88
N THR A 27 29.84 -17.59 27.03
CA THR A 27 30.49 -16.26 27.14
C THR A 27 29.46 -15.13 26.98
N VAL A 28 28.48 -15.30 26.11
CA VAL A 28 27.35 -14.38 25.95
C VAL A 28 26.11 -14.95 26.62
N ALA A 29 25.49 -14.15 27.48
CA ALA A 29 24.30 -14.59 28.22
C ALA A 29 23.14 -14.97 27.27
N MET A 30 22.47 -16.10 27.55
CA MET A 30 21.36 -16.60 26.70
C MET A 30 20.25 -15.54 26.49
N LYS A 31 19.95 -14.75 27.53
CA LYS A 31 18.95 -13.67 27.44
C LYS A 31 19.34 -12.60 26.42
N GLU A 32 20.62 -12.30 26.32
CA GLU A 32 21.14 -11.32 25.36
C GLU A 32 21.12 -11.88 23.95
N ILE A 33 21.48 -13.16 23.78
CA ILE A 33 21.37 -13.87 22.49
C ILE A 33 19.93 -13.84 22.00
N GLN A 34 18.96 -14.17 22.86
CA GLN A 34 17.53 -14.14 22.51
C GLN A 34 17.08 -12.74 22.10
N SER A 35 17.48 -11.71 22.87
CA SER A 35 17.13 -10.32 22.54
C SER A 35 17.66 -9.88 21.17
N LEU A 36 18.90 -10.23 20.83
CA LEU A 36 19.49 -9.91 19.54
C LEU A 36 18.88 -10.71 18.39
N MET A 37 18.46 -11.96 18.63
CA MET A 37 17.71 -12.75 17.65
C MET A 37 16.34 -12.14 17.37
N ASP A 38 15.61 -11.72 18.41
CA ASP A 38 14.32 -11.05 18.28
C ASP A 38 14.46 -9.74 17.50
N GLU A 39 15.47 -8.93 17.82
CA GLU A 39 15.77 -7.69 17.10
C GLU A 39 16.09 -7.98 15.63
N SER A 40 16.94 -8.97 15.34
CA SER A 40 17.27 -9.39 13.99
C SER A 40 16.04 -9.86 13.22
N PHE A 41 15.18 -10.66 13.85
CA PHE A 41 13.91 -11.11 13.27
C PHE A 41 13.00 -9.92 12.96
N LEU A 42 12.86 -8.97 13.87
CA LEU A 42 12.07 -7.78 13.68
C LEU A 42 12.59 -6.93 12.51
N VAL A 43 13.88 -6.72 12.39
CA VAL A 43 14.53 -5.93 11.34
C VAL A 43 14.42 -6.62 9.96
N THR A 44 14.51 -7.96 9.93
CA THR A 44 14.49 -8.72 8.67
C THR A 44 13.10 -9.16 8.25
N SER A 45 12.14 -9.23 9.17
CA SER A 45 10.78 -9.61 8.86
C SER A 45 10.11 -8.58 7.93
N LYS A 46 9.35 -9.05 6.93
CA LYS A 46 8.61 -8.17 5.99
C LYS A 46 7.65 -7.20 6.67
N LYS A 47 7.22 -7.50 7.92
CA LYS A 47 6.35 -6.65 8.73
C LYS A 47 7.04 -5.38 9.25
N TYR A 48 8.37 -5.39 9.33
CA TYR A 48 9.17 -4.30 9.90
C TYR A 48 9.91 -3.43 8.87
N ARG A 49 9.60 -3.54 7.59
CA ARG A 49 10.00 -2.48 6.68
C ARG A 49 9.32 -1.21 7.15
N LYS A 50 10.09 -0.26 7.72
CA LYS A 50 9.60 1.09 7.98
C LYS A 50 8.80 1.54 6.77
N PRO A 51 7.57 2.05 6.93
CA PRO A 51 6.85 2.62 5.81
C PRO A 51 7.80 3.59 5.10
N LYS A 52 7.90 3.51 3.78
CA LYS A 52 8.69 4.48 3.02
C LYS A 52 8.08 5.85 3.30
N GLU A 53 8.74 6.65 4.12
CA GLU A 53 8.38 8.05 4.31
C GLU A 53 8.56 8.75 2.96
N ARG A 54 7.47 9.16 2.38
CA ARG A 54 7.41 9.98 1.17
C ARG A 54 6.20 10.90 1.27
N PRO A 55 6.21 12.04 0.59
CA PRO A 55 5.00 12.87 0.51
C PRO A 55 3.82 12.07 -0.06
N PRO A 56 2.59 12.40 0.35
CA PRO A 56 1.37 11.81 -0.19
C PRO A 56 1.33 11.91 -1.71
N LYS A 57 0.82 10.87 -2.35
CA LYS A 57 0.65 10.79 -3.80
C LYS A 57 -0.81 10.59 -4.16
N GLU A 58 -1.13 10.88 -5.40
CA GLU A 58 -2.44 10.72 -5.97
C GLU A 58 -2.47 9.52 -6.93
N TRP A 59 -3.45 8.67 -6.74
CA TRP A 59 -3.62 7.43 -7.47
C TRP A 59 -4.99 7.33 -8.10
N LEU A 60 -5.04 6.84 -9.33
CA LEU A 60 -6.26 6.37 -9.97
C LEU A 60 -6.33 4.86 -9.78
N ILE A 61 -7.41 4.35 -9.20
CA ILE A 61 -7.62 2.93 -8.92
C ILE A 61 -8.89 2.41 -9.60
N PRO A 62 -8.86 1.21 -10.20
CA PRO A 62 -10.04 0.65 -10.83
C PRO A 62 -11.01 0.08 -9.81
N ALA A 63 -12.29 0.29 -10.04
CA ALA A 63 -13.42 -0.33 -9.36
C ALA A 63 -14.32 -1.00 -10.40
N ASN A 64 -14.47 -2.33 -10.32
CA ASN A 64 -15.24 -3.07 -11.28
C ASN A 64 -16.66 -3.35 -10.74
N PRO A 65 -17.72 -2.78 -11.38
CA PRO A 65 -19.10 -2.97 -10.95
C PRO A 65 -19.57 -4.44 -10.95
N LYS A 66 -18.87 -5.31 -11.69
CA LYS A 66 -19.15 -6.75 -11.69
C LYS A 66 -18.95 -7.41 -10.32
N TYR A 67 -18.01 -6.90 -9.51
CA TYR A 67 -17.63 -7.51 -8.22
C TYR A 67 -18.08 -6.70 -7.02
N TYR A 68 -18.46 -5.46 -7.22
CA TYR A 68 -18.79 -4.55 -6.11
C TYR A 68 -19.76 -3.46 -6.59
N ASP A 69 -20.77 -3.15 -5.78
CA ASP A 69 -21.70 -2.03 -6.06
C ASP A 69 -20.99 -0.69 -5.82
N VAL A 70 -20.31 -0.22 -6.88
CA VAL A 70 -19.47 0.98 -6.81
C VAL A 70 -20.30 2.24 -6.64
N LEU A 71 -21.50 2.31 -7.24
CA LEU A 71 -22.36 3.51 -7.17
C LEU A 71 -22.83 3.81 -5.74
N HIS A 72 -23.06 2.77 -4.96
CA HIS A 72 -23.57 2.89 -3.58
C HIS A 72 -22.47 2.62 -2.52
N ALA A 73 -21.20 2.62 -2.94
CA ALA A 73 -20.07 2.25 -2.08
C ALA A 73 -20.01 3.02 -0.76
N PHE A 74 -20.39 4.28 -0.76
CA PHE A 74 -20.31 5.19 0.39
C PHE A 74 -21.67 5.67 0.94
N ASP A 75 -22.79 5.07 0.53
CA ASP A 75 -24.12 5.54 0.96
C ASP A 75 -24.40 5.29 2.45
N LYS A 76 -23.84 4.21 2.98
CA LYS A 76 -24.06 3.81 4.39
C LYS A 76 -22.87 4.15 5.28
N LYS A 77 -21.69 4.37 4.73
CA LYS A 77 -20.44 4.55 5.50
C LYS A 77 -19.54 5.54 4.77
N GLY A 78 -18.93 6.48 5.51
CA GLY A 78 -17.93 7.41 4.97
C GLY A 78 -16.55 6.78 4.74
N GLU A 79 -16.34 5.53 5.18
CA GLU A 79 -15.08 4.79 5.03
C GLU A 79 -15.38 3.34 4.69
N ILE A 80 -14.64 2.77 3.73
CA ILE A 80 -14.78 1.39 3.28
C ILE A 80 -13.43 0.67 3.19
N ASP A 81 -13.48 -0.66 3.22
CA ASP A 81 -12.33 -1.50 2.91
C ASP A 81 -12.23 -1.70 1.40
N TRP A 82 -11.02 -1.56 0.86
CA TRP A 82 -10.74 -1.73 -0.56
C TRP A 82 -9.48 -2.55 -0.80
N LYS A 83 -9.42 -3.26 -1.93
CA LYS A 83 -8.21 -3.99 -2.34
C LYS A 83 -7.01 -3.06 -2.34
N GLN A 84 -5.95 -3.42 -1.61
CA GLN A 84 -4.75 -2.60 -1.56
C GLN A 84 -4.01 -2.60 -2.88
N GLY A 85 -3.73 -1.41 -3.39
CA GLY A 85 -2.84 -1.20 -4.52
C GLY A 85 -1.37 -1.22 -4.10
N ASN A 86 -0.50 -1.76 -4.97
CA ASN A 86 0.94 -1.76 -4.70
C ASN A 86 1.49 -0.32 -4.65
N GLY A 87 2.25 -0.01 -3.61
CA GLY A 87 2.88 1.30 -3.43
C GLY A 87 1.98 2.39 -2.83
N ILE A 88 0.69 2.11 -2.60
CA ILE A 88 -0.22 3.03 -1.93
C ILE A 88 0.08 3.02 -0.43
N LEU A 89 0.21 4.19 0.19
CA LEU A 89 0.52 4.40 1.61
C LEU A 89 -0.59 5.19 2.30
N ILE A 90 -0.58 5.15 3.63
CA ILE A 90 -1.45 5.99 4.46
C ILE A 90 -1.20 7.47 4.13
N GLY A 91 -2.27 8.25 4.00
CA GLY A 91 -2.23 9.67 3.62
C GLY A 91 -2.27 9.92 2.11
N ASP A 92 -2.12 8.87 1.26
CA ASP A 92 -2.33 9.02 -0.17
C ASP A 92 -3.77 9.34 -0.50
N THR A 93 -3.98 10.05 -1.61
CA THR A 93 -5.29 10.25 -2.21
C THR A 93 -5.52 9.19 -3.28
N VAL A 94 -6.69 8.59 -3.29
CA VAL A 94 -7.12 7.64 -4.33
C VAL A 94 -8.39 8.11 -5.00
N PHE A 95 -8.39 8.11 -6.32
CA PHE A 95 -9.57 8.36 -7.15
C PHE A 95 -10.09 7.04 -7.69
N MET A 96 -11.34 6.72 -7.38
CA MET A 96 -11.96 5.47 -7.80
C MET A 96 -12.60 5.63 -9.17
N TYR A 97 -12.03 4.97 -10.15
CA TYR A 97 -12.57 4.87 -11.50
C TYR A 97 -13.48 3.63 -11.60
N ALA A 98 -14.76 3.84 -11.77
CA ALA A 98 -15.72 2.77 -12.06
C ALA A 98 -15.54 2.30 -13.52
N ALA A 99 -15.33 1.00 -13.72
CA ALA A 99 -15.25 0.41 -15.04
C ALA A 99 -16.63 0.38 -15.72
N ALA A 100 -16.67 -0.07 -16.97
CA ALA A 100 -17.93 -0.21 -17.72
C ALA A 100 -19.00 -0.97 -16.90
N PRO A 101 -20.29 -0.57 -17.00
CA PRO A 101 -20.86 0.38 -17.95
C PRO A 101 -20.72 1.87 -17.58
N ILE A 102 -20.27 2.19 -16.37
CA ILE A 102 -20.20 3.57 -15.86
C ILE A 102 -19.08 4.35 -16.53
N SER A 103 -17.86 3.78 -16.56
CA SER A 103 -16.69 4.31 -17.25
C SER A 103 -16.31 5.75 -16.84
N ALA A 104 -16.28 6.04 -15.53
CA ALA A 104 -15.98 7.37 -14.99
C ALA A 104 -15.32 7.33 -13.62
N ILE A 105 -14.66 8.44 -13.20
CA ILE A 105 -14.22 8.66 -11.83
C ILE A 105 -15.41 9.09 -10.98
N LEU A 106 -15.69 8.35 -9.90
CA LEU A 106 -16.83 8.62 -9.03
C LEU A 106 -16.46 9.20 -7.67
N TYR A 107 -15.29 8.84 -7.15
CA TYR A 107 -14.95 9.18 -5.76
C TYR A 107 -13.49 9.63 -5.62
N LYS A 108 -13.30 10.67 -4.82
CA LYS A 108 -12.01 11.05 -4.24
C LYS A 108 -11.98 10.60 -2.80
N CYS A 109 -10.96 9.85 -2.41
CA CYS A 109 -10.82 9.30 -1.07
C CYS A 109 -9.40 9.52 -0.55
N THR A 110 -9.23 9.49 0.77
CA THR A 110 -7.92 9.41 1.42
C THR A 110 -7.70 8.04 2.02
N VAL A 111 -6.47 7.54 1.98
CA VAL A 111 -6.09 6.26 2.57
C VAL A 111 -5.81 6.44 4.05
N THR A 112 -6.60 5.78 4.92
CA THR A 112 -6.49 5.88 6.38
C THR A 112 -5.76 4.71 7.01
N LYS A 113 -5.77 3.53 6.37
CA LYS A 113 -5.08 2.32 6.84
C LYS A 113 -4.64 1.48 5.66
N THR A 114 -3.50 0.79 5.82
CA THR A 114 -2.95 -0.11 4.80
C THR A 114 -2.51 -1.44 5.42
N ASN A 115 -2.20 -2.41 4.57
CA ASN A 115 -1.68 -3.73 4.97
C ASN A 115 -2.60 -4.48 5.95
N ILE A 116 -3.92 -4.35 5.79
CA ILE A 116 -4.88 -5.14 6.53
C ILE A 116 -4.85 -6.55 5.94
N PRO A 117 -4.49 -7.59 6.73
CA PRO A 117 -4.44 -8.96 6.24
C PRO A 117 -5.81 -9.40 5.72
N TYR A 118 -5.83 -9.95 4.52
CA TYR A 118 -7.04 -10.49 3.91
C TYR A 118 -6.65 -11.58 2.92
N ASP A 119 -7.36 -12.69 2.91
CA ASP A 119 -7.14 -13.78 1.97
C ASP A 119 -8.45 -14.13 1.29
N TYR A 120 -8.52 -13.78 0.01
CA TYR A 120 -9.66 -14.05 -0.84
C TYR A 120 -9.16 -14.43 -2.23
N SER A 121 -9.63 -15.56 -2.74
CA SER A 121 -9.29 -16.02 -4.10
C SER A 121 -10.49 -16.75 -4.71
N GLU A 122 -11.33 -16.04 -5.45
CA GLU A 122 -12.46 -16.58 -6.18
C GLU A 122 -12.65 -15.85 -7.51
N ASN A 123 -13.24 -16.54 -8.49
CA ASN A 123 -13.64 -15.98 -9.80
C ASN A 123 -12.51 -15.20 -10.53
N GLY A 124 -11.26 -15.63 -10.36
CA GLY A 124 -10.09 -14.96 -10.95
C GLY A 124 -9.65 -13.69 -10.23
N LEU A 125 -10.28 -13.34 -9.10
CA LEU A 125 -9.88 -12.20 -8.26
C LEU A 125 -9.15 -12.71 -7.02
N THR A 126 -7.89 -12.31 -6.87
CA THR A 126 -7.09 -12.59 -5.67
C THR A 126 -6.82 -11.29 -4.91
N ILE A 127 -7.13 -11.27 -3.60
CA ILE A 127 -6.89 -10.14 -2.71
C ILE A 127 -6.11 -10.66 -1.50
N LYS A 128 -4.89 -10.18 -1.31
CA LYS A 128 -4.01 -10.57 -0.18
C LYS A 128 -4.00 -9.56 0.95
N SER A 129 -4.41 -8.33 0.68
CA SER A 129 -4.45 -7.25 1.66
C SER A 129 -5.49 -6.20 1.27
N LEU A 130 -6.07 -5.59 2.28
CA LEU A 130 -6.98 -4.46 2.14
C LEU A 130 -6.33 -3.17 2.64
N MET A 131 -6.85 -2.06 2.17
CA MET A 131 -6.65 -0.72 2.71
C MET A 131 -8.01 -0.13 3.08
N LYS A 132 -8.05 0.79 4.04
CA LYS A 132 -9.22 1.61 4.32
C LYS A 132 -9.12 2.93 3.57
N ILE A 133 -10.21 3.30 2.93
CA ILE A 133 -10.32 4.56 2.20
C ILE A 133 -11.53 5.33 2.71
N LYS A 134 -11.31 6.59 3.05
CA LYS A 134 -12.33 7.52 3.55
C LYS A 134 -12.73 8.49 2.44
N LEU A 135 -14.01 8.62 2.20
CA LEU A 135 -14.57 9.52 1.21
C LEU A 135 -14.22 10.99 1.52
N LEU A 136 -13.77 11.71 0.51
CA LEU A 136 -13.55 13.16 0.55
C LEU A 136 -14.52 13.92 -0.36
N LYS A 137 -14.74 13.41 -1.59
CA LYS A 137 -15.59 14.07 -2.61
C LYS A 137 -16.27 13.02 -3.49
N ARG A 138 -17.48 13.29 -3.93
CA ARG A 138 -18.18 12.53 -4.99
C ARG A 138 -18.13 13.35 -6.28
N TYR A 139 -18.07 12.67 -7.38
CA TYR A 139 -18.22 13.23 -8.73
C TYR A 139 -19.42 12.59 -9.41
N GLU A 140 -20.08 13.34 -10.26
CA GLU A 140 -21.14 12.78 -11.10
C GLU A 140 -20.53 11.91 -12.20
N PRO A 141 -21.23 10.87 -12.66
CA PRO A 141 -20.74 9.97 -13.70
C PRO A 141 -20.33 10.68 -15.01
N ASP A 142 -20.90 11.84 -15.28
CA ASP A 142 -20.63 12.63 -16.48
C ASP A 142 -19.47 13.64 -16.31
N ASP A 143 -18.94 13.84 -15.09
CA ASP A 143 -17.88 14.82 -14.83
C ASP A 143 -16.52 14.39 -15.39
N PHE A 144 -16.12 13.13 -15.14
CA PHE A 144 -14.82 12.59 -15.50
C PHE A 144 -14.98 11.22 -16.20
N THR A 145 -15.57 11.26 -17.38
CA THR A 145 -15.80 10.07 -18.21
C THR A 145 -14.51 9.50 -18.78
N PHE A 146 -14.55 8.25 -19.24
CA PHE A 146 -13.38 7.62 -19.88
C PHE A 146 -12.95 8.36 -21.15
N GLU A 147 -13.89 8.86 -21.93
CA GLU A 147 -13.62 9.67 -23.11
C GLU A 147 -12.82 10.91 -22.76
N LEU A 148 -13.28 11.68 -21.76
CA LEU A 148 -12.57 12.86 -21.26
C LEU A 148 -11.17 12.48 -20.74
N LEU A 149 -11.06 11.40 -19.96
CA LEU A 149 -9.78 10.93 -19.44
C LEU A 149 -8.80 10.55 -20.54
N LYS A 150 -9.29 10.01 -21.64
CA LYS A 150 -8.49 9.64 -22.80
C LYS A 150 -8.05 10.85 -23.61
N GLU A 151 -8.99 11.75 -23.94
CA GLU A 151 -8.76 12.87 -24.85
C GLU A 151 -7.92 13.97 -24.19
N ASP A 152 -8.27 14.38 -22.97
CA ASP A 152 -7.64 15.52 -22.31
C ASP A 152 -6.43 15.14 -21.43
N TYR A 153 -6.41 13.91 -20.91
CA TYR A 153 -5.38 13.49 -19.93
C TYR A 153 -4.55 12.29 -20.38
N GLY A 154 -4.76 11.75 -21.58
CA GLY A 154 -3.98 10.65 -22.13
C GLY A 154 -4.10 9.34 -21.34
N ILE A 155 -5.25 9.10 -20.71
CA ILE A 155 -5.52 7.89 -19.93
C ILE A 155 -6.30 6.90 -20.77
N TYR A 156 -5.60 6.01 -21.45
CA TYR A 156 -6.20 5.02 -22.38
C TYR A 156 -6.67 3.74 -21.68
N ALA A 157 -6.33 3.52 -20.43
CA ALA A 157 -6.79 2.37 -19.65
C ALA A 157 -6.57 2.58 -18.15
N VAL A 158 -7.49 2.03 -17.33
CA VAL A 158 -7.35 1.94 -15.87
C VAL A 158 -7.49 0.47 -15.46
N ARG A 159 -6.40 -0.30 -15.60
CA ARG A 159 -6.36 -1.75 -15.28
C ARG A 159 -5.83 -2.07 -13.89
N GLY A 160 -5.17 -1.10 -13.26
CA GLY A 160 -4.58 -1.20 -11.94
C GLY A 160 -4.26 0.18 -11.38
N PRO A 161 -3.74 0.27 -10.15
CA PRO A 161 -3.32 1.53 -9.57
C PRO A 161 -2.27 2.22 -10.44
N ARG A 162 -2.50 3.48 -10.76
CA ARG A 162 -1.59 4.34 -11.51
C ARG A 162 -1.55 5.74 -10.92
N TYR A 163 -0.49 6.47 -11.18
CA TYR A 163 -0.42 7.87 -10.78
C TYR A 163 -1.37 8.73 -11.61
N VAL A 164 -1.93 9.73 -10.95
CA VAL A 164 -2.74 10.77 -11.59
C VAL A 164 -1.81 11.78 -12.27
N PRO A 165 -1.98 12.11 -13.55
CA PRO A 165 -1.24 13.18 -14.20
C PRO A 165 -1.53 14.54 -13.51
N ASN A 166 -0.54 15.45 -13.50
CA ASN A 166 -0.69 16.75 -12.84
C ASN A 166 -1.88 17.55 -13.38
N SER A 167 -2.11 17.53 -14.70
CA SER A 167 -3.26 18.21 -15.33
C SER A 167 -4.59 17.68 -14.82
N LEU A 168 -4.72 16.35 -14.65
CA LEU A 168 -5.94 15.75 -14.09
C LEU A 168 -6.04 16.02 -12.58
N SER A 169 -4.94 16.02 -11.84
CA SER A 169 -4.92 16.35 -10.42
C SER A 169 -5.49 17.75 -10.17
N GLU A 170 -5.13 18.74 -11.00
CA GLU A 170 -5.67 20.09 -10.91
C GLU A 170 -7.19 20.15 -11.18
N ALA A 171 -7.66 19.40 -12.16
CA ALA A 171 -9.10 19.32 -12.50
C ALA A 171 -9.95 18.63 -11.42
N LEU A 172 -9.35 17.68 -10.67
CA LEU A 172 -10.01 16.90 -9.62
C LEU A 172 -10.04 17.61 -8.24
N LYS A 173 -9.55 18.82 -8.14
CA LYS A 173 -9.63 19.63 -6.90
C LYS A 173 -11.06 20.05 -6.62
#